data_2eea9f3dca93941efaa5669b1dc77037
#
_entry.id   2eea9f3dca93941efaa5669b1dc77037
#
_cell.length_a   1.000
_cell.length_b   1.000
_cell.length_c   1.000
_cell.angle_alpha   90.00
_cell.angle_beta   90.00
_cell.angle_gamma   90.00
#
_symmetry.space_group_name_H-M   'P 1'
#
loop_
_entity.id
_entity.type
_entity.pdbx_description
1 polymer ?
#
loop_
_entity_poly.entity_id
_entity_poly.type
_entity_poly.pdbx_seq_one_letter_code
_entity_poly.pdbx_strand_id
1 'polypeptide(L)'
;LHLSIRRQRQMCIRDRTYPLLFLLWLLFFPNTFYMITDLIHMTWVADVLSKPSVFLLFLAFVSSILFGIFCGMESWYVIKERWKLNWYLDLLLTTALSAVSSLAIYIGRYDRLNSWDLLLHPQLVLQKLLQTLHPDRLPFILGFTFLQFMSLLFLMRDNKK
;
A
#
# COMPACT_ATOMS: atom_id res chain seq x y z
N LEU A 1 -0.47 40.88 -15.41
CA LEU A 1 0.36 40.78 -14.19
C LEU A 1 -0.35 39.99 -13.05
N HIS A 2 -1.62 40.23 -12.78
CA HIS A 2 -2.36 39.55 -11.72
C HIS A 2 -2.53 38.03 -11.91
N LEU A 3 -2.69 37.56 -13.14
CA LEU A 3 -2.83 36.12 -13.48
C LEU A 3 -1.53 35.35 -13.32
N SER A 4 -0.37 35.94 -13.60
CA SER A 4 0.93 35.31 -13.44
C SER A 4 1.29 35.15 -11.96
N ILE A 5 0.99 36.15 -11.12
CA ILE A 5 1.21 36.11 -9.67
C ILE A 5 0.30 35.04 -9.01
N ARG A 6 -0.94 34.91 -9.48
CA ARG A 6 -1.87 33.87 -9.01
C ARG A 6 -1.37 32.45 -9.36
N ARG A 7 -0.86 32.24 -10.58
CA ARG A 7 -0.23 30.98 -10.98
C ARG A 7 1.01 30.65 -10.15
N GLN A 8 1.88 31.62 -9.90
CA GLN A 8 3.08 31.42 -9.07
C GLN A 8 2.72 31.07 -7.63
N ARG A 9 1.72 31.72 -7.01
CA ARG A 9 1.24 31.37 -5.65
C ARG A 9 0.65 29.96 -5.61
N GLN A 10 -0.12 29.56 -6.60
CA GLN A 10 -0.68 28.20 -6.68
C GLN A 10 0.39 27.14 -6.88
N MET A 11 1.46 27.41 -7.65
CA MET A 11 2.62 26.52 -7.77
C MET A 11 3.36 26.39 -6.43
N CYS A 12 3.68 27.49 -5.76
CA CYS A 12 4.40 27.46 -4.46
C CYS A 12 3.63 26.73 -3.36
N ILE A 13 2.31 26.89 -3.29
CA ILE A 13 1.47 26.18 -2.30
C ILE A 13 1.44 24.68 -2.64
N ARG A 14 1.28 24.34 -3.90
CA ARG A 14 1.25 22.94 -4.35
C ARG A 14 2.57 22.22 -4.07
N ASP A 15 3.70 22.89 -4.23
CA ASP A 15 5.01 22.30 -4.00
C ASP A 15 5.30 22.10 -2.50
N ARG A 16 4.76 22.94 -1.61
CA ARG A 16 4.88 22.76 -0.16
C ARG A 16 3.97 21.68 0.40
N THR A 17 2.79 21.50 -0.16
CA THR A 17 1.82 20.49 0.31
C THR A 17 2.12 19.09 -0.22
N TYR A 18 2.83 18.98 -1.34
CA TYR A 18 3.13 17.69 -1.96
C TYR A 18 3.87 16.71 -1.05
N PRO A 19 4.98 17.08 -0.38
CA PRO A 19 5.69 16.14 0.49
C PRO A 19 4.85 15.67 1.67
N LEU A 20 3.99 16.54 2.22
CA LEU A 20 3.07 16.16 3.29
C LEU A 20 2.01 15.16 2.79
N LEU A 21 1.42 15.43 1.63
CA LEU A 21 0.44 14.52 1.01
C LEU A 21 1.09 13.18 0.63
N PHE A 22 2.32 13.20 0.13
CA PHE A 22 3.07 11.99 -0.17
C PHE A 22 3.36 11.17 1.08
N LEU A 23 3.76 11.81 2.18
CA LEU A 23 3.97 11.13 3.46
C LEU A 23 2.69 10.50 3.98
N LEU A 24 1.57 11.22 3.95
CA LEU A 24 0.26 10.68 4.33
C LEU A 24 -0.12 9.50 3.44
N TRP A 25 0.05 9.62 2.12
CA TRP A 25 -0.19 8.54 1.19
C TRP A 25 0.65 7.30 1.53
N LEU A 26 1.95 7.48 1.80
CA LEU A 26 2.85 6.38 2.15
C LEU A 26 2.42 5.66 3.44
N LEU A 27 1.91 6.41 4.43
CA LEU A 27 1.40 5.85 5.68
C LEU A 27 0.12 5.03 5.48
N PHE A 28 -0.73 5.43 4.52
CA PHE A 28 -1.99 4.74 4.26
C PHE A 28 -1.91 3.69 3.15
N PHE A 29 -0.86 3.72 2.34
CA PHE A 29 -0.69 2.78 1.23
C PHE A 29 -0.75 1.31 1.65
N PRO A 30 -0.14 0.85 2.76
CA PRO A 30 -0.23 -0.53 3.20
C PRO A 30 -1.66 -1.02 3.43
N ASN A 31 -2.58 -0.12 3.80
CA ASN A 31 -3.98 -0.49 4.06
C ASN A 31 -4.69 -1.01 2.80
N THR A 32 -4.25 -0.64 1.60
CA THR A 32 -4.83 -1.11 0.34
C THR A 32 -4.64 -2.62 0.16
N PHE A 33 -3.53 -3.16 0.63
CA PHE A 33 -3.21 -4.59 0.59
C PHE A 33 -3.51 -5.31 1.91
N TYR A 34 -3.65 -4.57 3.02
CA TYR A 34 -3.90 -5.14 4.34
C TYR A 34 -5.18 -5.99 4.36
N MET A 35 -6.21 -5.59 3.62
CA MET A 35 -7.48 -6.31 3.52
C MET A 35 -7.33 -7.76 3.04
N ILE A 36 -6.25 -8.10 2.32
CA ILE A 36 -5.96 -9.49 1.94
C ILE A 36 -5.77 -10.36 3.16
N THR A 37 -5.16 -9.81 4.23
CA THR A 37 -4.92 -10.57 5.46
C THR A 37 -6.21 -10.91 6.19
N ASP A 38 -7.31 -10.21 5.92
CA ASP A 38 -8.60 -10.47 6.55
C ASP A 38 -9.30 -11.71 5.97
N LEU A 39 -8.82 -12.24 4.83
CA LEU A 39 -9.25 -13.54 4.30
C LEU A 39 -9.08 -14.68 5.32
N ILE A 40 -8.11 -14.57 6.23
CA ILE A 40 -7.86 -15.58 7.28
C ILE A 40 -9.06 -15.69 8.25
N HIS A 41 -9.84 -14.63 8.41
CA HIS A 41 -11.00 -14.61 9.31
C HIS A 41 -12.27 -15.22 8.72
N MET A 42 -12.22 -15.67 7.46
CA MET A 42 -13.35 -16.25 6.78
C MET A 42 -13.58 -17.72 7.20
N THR A 43 -13.87 -17.96 8.48
CA THR A 43 -14.16 -19.31 9.01
C THR A 43 -15.41 -19.94 8.37
N TRP A 44 -16.30 -19.12 7.80
CA TRP A 44 -17.53 -19.50 7.14
C TRP A 44 -17.33 -19.87 5.64
N VAL A 45 -16.10 -19.84 5.12
CA VAL A 45 -15.81 -20.18 3.71
C VAL A 45 -16.24 -21.60 3.35
N ALA A 46 -16.23 -22.53 4.30
CA ALA A 46 -16.69 -23.90 4.07
C ALA A 46 -18.17 -23.96 3.60
N ASP A 47 -18.99 -22.99 3.98
CA ASP A 47 -20.41 -22.92 3.61
C ASP A 47 -20.68 -22.13 2.31
N VAL A 48 -19.63 -21.54 1.70
CA VAL A 48 -19.78 -20.65 0.53
C VAL A 48 -20.45 -21.35 -0.65
N LEU A 49 -20.09 -22.61 -0.90
CA LEU A 49 -20.63 -23.38 -2.02
C LEU A 49 -22.02 -23.99 -1.72
N SER A 50 -22.39 -24.10 -0.45
CA SER A 50 -23.63 -24.74 -0.04
C SER A 50 -24.81 -23.77 0.14
N LYS A 51 -24.53 -22.48 0.42
CA LYS A 51 -25.55 -21.47 0.71
C LYS A 51 -25.38 -20.22 -0.18
N PRO A 52 -26.36 -19.89 -1.06
CA PRO A 52 -26.27 -18.73 -1.95
C PRO A 52 -26.06 -17.40 -1.22
N SER A 53 -26.62 -17.21 -0.03
CA SER A 53 -26.43 -16.00 0.78
C SER A 53 -24.99 -15.84 1.26
N VAL A 54 -24.33 -16.94 1.63
CA VAL A 54 -22.92 -16.95 2.03
C VAL A 54 -22.02 -16.67 0.83
N PHE A 55 -22.37 -17.18 -0.34
CA PHE A 55 -21.66 -16.89 -1.59
C PHE A 55 -21.72 -15.40 -1.96
N LEU A 56 -22.87 -14.74 -1.80
CA LEU A 56 -23.00 -13.30 -2.04
C LEU A 56 -22.12 -12.49 -1.08
N LEU A 57 -22.08 -12.87 0.19
CA LEU A 57 -21.21 -12.23 1.18
C LEU A 57 -19.74 -12.40 0.82
N PHE A 58 -19.33 -13.59 0.38
CA PHE A 58 -17.98 -13.86 -0.13
C PHE A 58 -17.64 -12.96 -1.32
N LEU A 59 -18.53 -12.85 -2.32
CA LEU A 59 -18.30 -11.99 -3.48
C LEU A 59 -18.17 -10.52 -3.07
N ALA A 60 -19.01 -10.03 -2.17
CA ALA A 60 -18.92 -8.66 -1.66
C ALA A 60 -17.57 -8.41 -0.98
N PHE A 61 -17.11 -9.36 -0.18
CA PHE A 61 -15.83 -9.25 0.53
C PHE A 61 -14.62 -9.28 -0.43
N VAL A 62 -14.59 -10.23 -1.36
CA VAL A 62 -13.54 -10.32 -2.39
C VAL A 62 -13.54 -9.08 -3.28
N SER A 63 -14.71 -8.58 -3.68
CA SER A 63 -14.81 -7.35 -4.47
C SER A 63 -14.25 -6.14 -3.72
N SER A 64 -14.47 -6.03 -2.42
CA SER A 64 -13.90 -4.96 -1.59
C SER A 64 -12.37 -5.03 -1.52
N ILE A 65 -11.81 -6.24 -1.38
CA ILE A 65 -10.36 -6.46 -1.39
C ILE A 65 -9.77 -6.05 -2.74
N LEU A 66 -10.35 -6.53 -3.84
CA LEU A 66 -9.89 -6.20 -5.19
C LEU A 66 -9.97 -4.69 -5.44
N PHE A 67 -11.04 -4.03 -5.02
CA PHE A 67 -11.17 -2.59 -5.12
C PHE A 67 -10.04 -1.86 -4.37
N GLY A 68 -9.73 -2.28 -3.13
CA GLY A 68 -8.61 -1.71 -2.36
C GLY A 68 -7.27 -1.88 -3.08
N ILE A 69 -7.00 -3.07 -3.64
CA ILE A 69 -5.78 -3.35 -4.40
C ILE A 69 -5.71 -2.44 -5.64
N PHE A 70 -6.78 -2.35 -6.43
CA PHE A 70 -6.81 -1.50 -7.63
C PHE A 70 -6.60 -0.02 -7.29
N CYS A 71 -7.20 0.48 -6.21
CA CYS A 71 -6.94 1.83 -5.73
C CYS A 71 -5.46 2.04 -5.35
N GLY A 72 -4.85 1.05 -4.68
CA GLY A 72 -3.41 1.08 -4.36
C GLY A 72 -2.54 1.11 -5.61
N MET A 73 -2.83 0.25 -6.56
CA MET A 73 -2.13 0.17 -7.85
C MET A 73 -2.23 1.50 -8.60
N GLU A 74 -3.43 2.03 -8.78
CA GLU A 74 -3.67 3.29 -9.49
C GLU A 74 -3.00 4.47 -8.79
N SER A 75 -3.05 4.53 -7.47
CA SER A 75 -2.39 5.59 -6.70
C SER A 75 -0.87 5.60 -6.91
N TRP A 76 -0.24 4.41 -6.96
CA TRP A 76 1.18 4.29 -7.27
C TRP A 76 1.50 4.70 -8.71
N TYR A 77 0.67 4.30 -9.66
CA TYR A 77 0.81 4.71 -11.06
C TYR A 77 0.84 6.22 -11.22
N VAL A 78 -0.12 6.93 -10.63
CA VAL A 78 -0.20 8.40 -10.67
C VAL A 78 1.07 9.07 -10.11
N ILE A 79 1.65 8.52 -9.05
CA ILE A 79 2.89 9.04 -8.46
C ILE A 79 4.07 8.84 -9.41
N LYS A 80 4.20 7.64 -9.99
CA LYS A 80 5.28 7.31 -10.94
C LYS A 80 5.25 8.17 -12.19
N GLU A 81 4.06 8.36 -12.76
CA GLU A 81 3.88 9.19 -13.94
C GLU A 81 4.36 10.62 -13.70
N ARG A 82 4.14 11.15 -12.49
CA ARG A 82 4.64 12.48 -12.11
C ARG A 82 6.15 12.55 -12.03
N TRP A 83 6.81 11.48 -11.56
CA TRP A 83 8.26 11.47 -11.37
C TRP A 83 9.05 11.16 -12.62
N LYS A 84 8.41 10.65 -13.68
CA LYS A 84 9.04 10.28 -14.96
C LYS A 84 10.34 9.48 -14.78
N LEU A 85 10.27 8.44 -13.94
CA LEU A 85 11.41 7.63 -13.54
C LEU A 85 11.92 6.78 -14.71
N ASN A 86 13.24 6.50 -14.68
CA ASN A 86 13.83 5.49 -15.54
C ASN A 86 13.38 4.10 -15.08
N TRP A 87 13.35 3.13 -15.99
CA TRP A 87 12.95 1.73 -15.73
C TRP A 87 13.59 1.14 -14.46
N TYR A 88 14.92 1.31 -14.30
CA TYR A 88 15.64 0.77 -13.14
C TYR A 88 15.19 1.40 -11.82
N LEU A 89 15.00 2.72 -11.80
CA LEU A 89 14.52 3.43 -10.63
C LEU A 89 13.07 3.07 -10.31
N ASP A 90 12.23 2.91 -11.34
CA ASP A 90 10.84 2.49 -11.16
C ASP A 90 10.77 1.09 -10.53
N LEU A 91 11.57 0.13 -11.03
CA LEU A 91 11.66 -1.21 -10.48
C LEU A 91 12.15 -1.19 -9.03
N LEU A 92 13.22 -0.44 -8.75
CA LEU A 92 13.79 -0.31 -7.42
C LEU A 92 12.80 0.27 -6.41
N LEU A 93 12.13 1.37 -6.78
CA LEU A 93 11.17 2.04 -5.90
C LEU A 93 9.91 1.21 -5.69
N THR A 94 9.44 0.51 -6.72
CA THR A 94 8.30 -0.42 -6.58
C THR A 94 8.64 -1.57 -5.63
N THR A 95 9.84 -2.12 -5.74
CA THR A 95 10.32 -3.18 -4.83
C THR A 95 10.46 -2.65 -3.40
N ALA A 96 11.06 -1.48 -3.23
CA ALA A 96 11.23 -0.85 -1.92
C ALA A 96 9.87 -0.52 -1.27
N LEU A 97 8.92 0.03 -2.04
CA LEU A 97 7.56 0.31 -1.57
C LEU A 97 6.87 -0.98 -1.12
N SER A 98 6.94 -2.04 -1.91
CA SER A 98 6.35 -3.35 -1.58
C SER A 98 6.97 -3.93 -0.31
N ALA A 99 8.28 -3.83 -0.13
CA ALA A 99 8.97 -4.33 1.06
C ALA A 99 8.57 -3.54 2.32
N VAL A 100 8.60 -2.21 2.26
CA VAL A 100 8.20 -1.34 3.38
C VAL A 100 6.73 -1.55 3.73
N SER A 101 5.86 -1.64 2.73
CA SER A 101 4.44 -1.91 2.93
C SER A 101 4.21 -3.28 3.59
N SER A 102 4.95 -4.32 3.19
CA SER A 102 4.85 -5.66 3.79
C SER A 102 5.29 -5.68 5.25
N LEU A 103 6.33 -4.94 5.59
CA LEU A 103 6.75 -4.75 7.00
C LEU A 103 5.65 -4.06 7.80
N ALA A 104 5.06 -2.98 7.26
CA ALA A 104 3.98 -2.27 7.91
C ALA A 104 2.74 -3.15 8.12
N ILE A 105 2.38 -3.97 7.11
CA ILE A 105 1.27 -4.94 7.20
C ILE A 105 1.56 -5.99 8.27
N TYR A 106 2.79 -6.50 8.34
CA TYR A 106 3.17 -7.47 9.38
C TYR A 106 2.99 -6.88 10.78
N ILE A 107 3.55 -5.69 11.03
CA ILE A 107 3.46 -5.00 12.32
C ILE A 107 2.00 -4.68 12.67
N GLY A 108 1.22 -4.20 11.71
CA GLY A 108 -0.19 -3.92 11.89
C GLY A 108 -0.99 -5.18 12.26
N ARG A 109 -0.67 -6.31 11.62
CA ARG A 109 -1.41 -7.57 11.80
C ARG A 109 -1.07 -8.31 13.10
N TYR A 110 0.21 -8.46 13.40
CA TYR A 110 0.68 -9.29 14.51
C TYR A 110 0.95 -8.48 15.77
N ASP A 111 1.51 -7.28 15.66
CA ASP A 111 1.78 -6.40 16.80
C ASP A 111 0.63 -5.42 17.09
N ARG A 112 -0.42 -5.40 16.25
CA ARG A 112 -1.62 -4.55 16.36
C ARG A 112 -1.31 -3.06 16.45
N LEU A 113 -0.23 -2.61 15.83
CA LEU A 113 0.11 -1.21 15.74
C LEU A 113 -0.61 -0.56 14.53
N ASN A 114 -1.07 0.64 14.73
CA ASN A 114 -1.72 1.43 13.69
C ASN A 114 -0.75 2.45 13.09
N SER A 115 -1.08 3.00 11.91
CA SER A 115 -0.29 4.06 11.27
C SER A 115 -0.08 5.27 12.18
N TRP A 116 -0.97 5.54 13.11
CA TRP A 116 -0.87 6.63 14.09
C TRP A 116 0.22 6.39 15.13
N ASP A 117 0.54 5.14 15.45
CA ASP A 117 1.57 4.80 16.43
C ASP A 117 2.96 5.22 15.95
N LEU A 118 3.16 5.32 14.63
CA LEU A 118 4.39 5.88 14.07
C LEU A 118 4.60 7.35 14.47
N LEU A 119 3.53 8.10 14.65
CA LEU A 119 3.58 9.51 15.07
C LEU A 119 3.60 9.66 16.58
N LEU A 120 2.84 8.83 17.30
CA LEU A 120 2.69 8.93 18.75
C LEU A 120 3.79 8.20 19.53
N HIS A 121 4.24 7.04 19.03
CA HIS A 121 5.19 6.16 19.69
C HIS A 121 6.28 5.64 18.74
N PRO A 122 7.09 6.53 18.11
CA PRO A 122 8.05 6.14 17.06
C PRO A 122 9.11 5.15 17.57
N GLN A 123 9.50 5.24 18.84
CA GLN A 123 10.46 4.30 19.45
C GLN A 123 9.92 2.88 19.52
N LEU A 124 8.63 2.73 19.87
CA LEU A 124 7.98 1.43 19.92
C LEU A 124 7.92 0.79 18.53
N VAL A 125 7.52 1.60 17.52
CA VAL A 125 7.47 1.13 16.13
C VAL A 125 8.85 0.70 15.64
N LEU A 126 9.90 1.47 15.95
CA LEU A 126 11.27 1.11 15.56
C LEU A 126 11.74 -0.19 16.23
N GLN A 127 11.46 -0.39 17.52
CA GLN A 127 11.77 -1.64 18.21
C GLN A 127 11.07 -2.83 17.57
N LYS A 128 9.78 -2.69 17.24
CA LYS A 128 8.99 -3.73 16.58
C LYS A 128 9.50 -4.02 15.17
N LEU A 129 9.89 -2.98 14.44
CA LEU A 129 10.48 -3.12 13.11
C LEU A 129 11.78 -3.95 13.16
N LEU A 130 12.67 -3.69 14.12
CA LEU A 130 13.88 -4.47 14.30
C LEU A 130 13.59 -5.92 14.68
N GLN A 131 12.59 -6.16 15.53
CA GLN A 131 12.15 -7.50 15.89
C GLN A 131 11.51 -8.24 14.71
N THR A 132 10.91 -7.52 13.75
CA THR A 132 10.24 -8.09 12.58
C THR A 132 11.26 -8.68 11.58
N LEU A 133 12.51 -8.27 11.63
CA LEU A 133 13.59 -8.81 10.78
C LEU A 133 14.11 -10.19 11.25
N HIS A 134 13.47 -10.82 12.24
CA HIS A 134 13.84 -12.17 12.68
C HIS A 134 13.53 -13.21 11.59
N PRO A 135 14.37 -14.25 11.41
CA PRO A 135 14.21 -15.25 10.35
C PRO A 135 12.83 -15.91 10.25
N ASP A 136 12.17 -16.16 11.37
CA ASP A 136 10.85 -16.81 11.40
C ASP A 136 9.74 -15.99 10.75
N ARG A 137 9.95 -14.69 10.61
CA ARG A 137 8.98 -13.73 10.07
C ARG A 137 9.22 -13.40 8.59
N LEU A 138 10.43 -13.69 8.11
CA LEU A 138 10.85 -13.41 6.73
C LEU A 138 9.94 -14.06 5.67
N PRO A 139 9.45 -15.31 5.82
CA PRO A 139 8.59 -15.91 4.81
C PRO A 139 7.31 -15.11 4.54
N PHE A 140 6.69 -14.56 5.59
CA PHE A 140 5.53 -13.69 5.43
C PHE A 140 5.89 -12.39 4.68
N ILE A 141 6.97 -11.73 5.12
CA ILE A 141 7.40 -10.45 4.53
C ILE A 141 7.75 -10.63 3.06
N LEU A 142 8.53 -11.66 2.73
CA LEU A 142 8.94 -11.94 1.36
C LEU A 142 7.75 -12.33 0.48
N GLY A 143 6.86 -13.19 0.98
CA GLY A 143 5.65 -13.59 0.27
C GLY A 143 4.73 -12.40 -0.01
N PHE A 144 4.52 -11.55 0.98
CA PHE A 144 3.68 -10.37 0.83
C PHE A 144 4.33 -9.29 -0.05
N THR A 145 5.66 -9.10 0.05
CA THR A 145 6.44 -8.24 -0.84
C THR A 145 6.32 -8.70 -2.29
N PHE A 146 6.46 -10.01 -2.53
CA PHE A 146 6.32 -10.59 -3.85
C PHE A 146 4.91 -10.38 -4.42
N LEU A 147 3.87 -10.61 -3.62
CA LEU A 147 2.48 -10.42 -4.03
C LEU A 147 2.23 -8.96 -4.43
N GLN A 148 2.64 -7.99 -3.60
CA GLN A 148 2.48 -6.57 -3.88
C GLN A 148 3.30 -6.15 -5.10
N PHE A 149 4.56 -6.58 -5.17
CA PHE A 149 5.44 -6.30 -6.29
C PHE A 149 4.85 -6.79 -7.60
N MET A 150 4.37 -8.03 -7.66
CA MET A 150 3.70 -8.59 -8.86
C MET A 150 2.47 -7.77 -9.24
N SER A 151 1.62 -7.40 -8.27
CA SER A 151 0.44 -6.58 -8.52
C SER A 151 0.83 -5.22 -9.12
N LEU A 152 1.82 -4.56 -8.55
CA LEU A 152 2.28 -3.24 -9.01
C LEU A 152 3.06 -3.30 -10.33
N LEU A 153 3.70 -4.44 -10.64
CA LEU A 153 4.44 -4.66 -11.88
C LEU A 153 3.52 -4.65 -13.11
N PHE A 154 2.28 -5.14 -12.98
CA PHE A 154 1.32 -5.11 -14.07
C PHE A 154 1.07 -3.70 -14.62
N LEU A 155 1.23 -2.66 -13.79
CA LEU A 155 1.10 -1.27 -14.20
C LEU A 155 2.36 -0.69 -14.86
N MET A 156 3.50 -1.39 -14.78
CA MET A 156 4.75 -0.93 -15.42
C MET A 156 4.76 -1.12 -16.94
N ARG A 157 3.80 -1.86 -17.47
CA ARG A 157 3.80 -2.32 -18.86
C ARG A 157 3.51 -1.23 -19.90
N ASP A 158 2.98 -0.07 -19.51
CA ASP A 158 2.44 0.92 -20.46
C ASP A 158 3.30 2.18 -20.67
N ASN A 159 4.49 2.28 -20.12
CA ASN A 159 5.35 3.47 -20.27
C ASN A 159 6.24 3.44 -21.54
N LYS A 160 5.85 2.70 -22.59
CA LYS A 160 6.46 2.79 -23.93
C LYS A 160 5.53 3.54 -24.87
N LYS A 161 5.37 4.85 -24.67
CA LYS A 161 4.99 5.78 -25.73
C LYS A 161 5.87 7.01 -25.68
#